data_8a329c112d6905a9984dc8369fa6fc1f
#
_entry.id   8a329c112d6905a9984dc8369fa6fc1f
#
_cell.length_a   1.000
_cell.length_b   1.000
_cell.length_c   1.000
_cell.angle_alpha   90.00
_cell.angle_beta   90.00
_cell.angle_gamma   90.00
#
_symmetry.space_group_name_H-M   'P 1'
#
loop_
_entity.id
_entity.type
_entity.pdbx_description
1 polymer ?
#
loop_
_entity_poly.entity_id
_entity_poly.type
_entity_poly.pdbx_seq_one_letter_code
_entity_poly.pdbx_strand_id
1 'polypeptide(L)'
;IYGGGECESLFGEVLRASPGLRDAIVIVGKCGIRFAGAPNDDDPTRYDFSIDHIVKSVEDSLQRLHSEQLDLLLLHRPDYLMNVDEVATAFDALRSSGKVAAFGASNFSPSQLDLLQSAIDQPLHVNQVEINIHNISTLEDGTLDQCQRMKITPQAWCPIAGVAYPAWGNTFSDEDTARVRAEIERQCAIYGVDDWIIALAWLLKHPAKISPIIGSTTAERISEATRALDVRYSREDWYRLLEARNGRPVP
;
A
#
# COMPACT_ATOMS: atom_id res chain seq x y z
N ILE A 1 9.09 3.09 -10.30
CA ILE A 1 8.91 4.53 -10.52
C ILE A 1 9.59 5.39 -9.45
N TYR A 2 9.83 4.87 -8.27
CA TYR A 2 10.42 5.62 -7.16
C TYR A 2 11.88 5.99 -7.46
N GLY A 3 12.15 7.31 -7.55
CA GLY A 3 13.47 7.81 -7.94
C GLY A 3 13.93 7.36 -9.33
N GLY A 4 13.00 7.04 -10.26
CA GLY A 4 13.39 6.53 -11.58
C GLY A 4 14.11 5.17 -11.55
N GLY A 5 13.96 4.40 -10.47
CA GLY A 5 14.67 3.12 -10.21
C GLY A 5 15.86 3.24 -9.26
N GLU A 6 16.26 4.45 -8.90
CA GLU A 6 17.40 4.66 -7.96
C GLU A 6 17.14 4.07 -6.59
N CYS A 7 15.87 4.10 -6.09
CA CYS A 7 15.54 3.48 -4.81
C CYS A 7 15.81 1.97 -4.80
N GLU A 8 15.50 1.27 -5.89
CA GLU A 8 15.83 -0.16 -6.04
C GLU A 8 17.34 -0.38 -6.13
N SER A 9 18.05 0.46 -6.88
CA SER A 9 19.51 0.34 -7.01
C SER A 9 20.23 0.55 -5.67
N LEU A 10 19.86 1.59 -4.91
CA LEU A 10 20.40 1.84 -3.57
C LEU A 10 20.10 0.67 -2.61
N PHE A 11 18.88 0.14 -2.66
CA PHE A 11 18.51 -1.01 -1.83
C PHE A 11 19.27 -2.27 -2.25
N GLY A 12 19.50 -2.46 -3.56
CA GLY A 12 20.32 -3.53 -4.10
C GLY A 12 21.77 -3.50 -3.58
N GLU A 13 22.35 -2.30 -3.45
CA GLU A 13 23.68 -2.16 -2.81
C GLU A 13 23.67 -2.58 -1.33
N VAL A 14 22.59 -2.27 -0.61
CA VAL A 14 22.42 -2.72 0.79
C VAL A 14 22.32 -4.24 0.87
N LEU A 15 21.57 -4.88 -0.03
CA LEU A 15 21.44 -6.34 -0.09
C LEU A 15 22.79 -7.01 -0.37
N ARG A 16 23.59 -6.46 -1.30
CA ARG A 16 24.95 -6.96 -1.57
C ARG A 16 25.90 -6.80 -0.39
N ALA A 17 25.79 -5.69 0.32
CA ALA A 17 26.64 -5.41 1.48
C ALA A 17 26.25 -6.17 2.75
N SER A 18 25.06 -6.74 2.79
CA SER A 18 24.48 -7.39 3.99
C SER A 18 24.05 -8.83 3.69
N PRO A 19 24.98 -9.79 3.62
CA PRO A 19 24.63 -11.20 3.39
C PRO A 19 23.59 -11.70 4.41
N GLY A 20 22.56 -12.40 3.93
CA GLY A 20 21.46 -12.92 4.75
C GLY A 20 20.31 -11.95 4.95
N LEU A 21 20.46 -10.64 4.65
CA LEU A 21 19.34 -9.69 4.73
C LEU A 21 18.21 -10.06 3.77
N ARG A 22 18.56 -10.53 2.55
CA ARG A 22 17.57 -10.94 1.54
C ARG A 22 16.60 -11.99 2.09
N ASP A 23 17.10 -12.96 2.85
CA ASP A 23 16.29 -14.05 3.42
C ASP A 23 15.47 -13.63 4.64
N ALA A 24 15.82 -12.49 5.24
CA ALA A 24 15.17 -11.96 6.44
C ALA A 24 14.03 -10.97 6.14
N ILE A 25 13.84 -10.57 4.88
CA ILE A 25 12.88 -9.55 4.47
C ILE A 25 11.98 -10.01 3.32
N VAL A 26 10.82 -9.36 3.20
CA VAL A 26 9.90 -9.51 2.06
C VAL A 26 10.08 -8.31 1.13
N ILE A 27 10.51 -8.57 -0.10
CA ILE A 27 10.67 -7.53 -1.12
C ILE A 27 9.40 -7.44 -1.97
N VAL A 28 8.80 -6.26 -1.96
CA VAL A 28 7.58 -5.96 -2.73
C VAL A 28 7.92 -5.02 -3.87
N GLY A 29 7.83 -5.52 -5.11
CA GLY A 29 7.95 -4.70 -6.32
C GLY A 29 6.59 -4.25 -6.85
N LYS A 30 6.59 -3.23 -7.71
CA LYS A 30 5.39 -2.75 -8.40
C LYS A 30 5.69 -2.48 -9.88
N CYS A 31 4.72 -2.75 -10.76
CA CYS A 31 4.83 -2.48 -12.19
C CYS A 31 3.56 -1.85 -12.77
N GLY A 32 3.60 -1.45 -14.03
CA GLY A 32 2.43 -1.03 -14.78
C GLY A 32 2.26 0.47 -14.98
N ILE A 33 3.19 1.31 -14.51
CA ILE A 33 3.17 2.75 -14.80
C ILE A 33 4.28 3.07 -15.82
N ARG A 34 3.91 3.75 -16.90
CA ARG A 34 4.84 4.37 -17.86
C ARG A 34 4.78 5.88 -17.75
N PHE A 35 5.93 6.51 -17.62
CA PHE A 35 6.03 7.96 -17.65
C PHE A 35 5.87 8.52 -19.07
N ALA A 36 5.52 9.80 -19.16
CA ALA A 36 5.57 10.52 -20.42
C ALA A 36 6.98 10.46 -21.02
N GLY A 37 7.04 10.41 -22.37
CA GLY A 37 8.31 10.31 -23.09
C GLY A 37 8.93 8.92 -23.11
N ALA A 38 8.18 7.86 -22.80
CA ALA A 38 8.72 6.49 -22.78
C ALA A 38 7.72 5.48 -23.39
N PRO A 39 8.12 4.70 -24.44
CA PRO A 39 9.45 4.68 -25.07
C PRO A 39 9.70 5.81 -26.08
N ASN A 40 8.68 6.54 -26.54
CA ASN A 40 8.79 7.63 -27.52
C ASN A 40 8.58 8.98 -26.84
N ASP A 41 9.24 10.02 -27.32
CA ASP A 41 9.25 11.36 -26.70
C ASP A 41 7.85 12.00 -26.57
N ASP A 42 6.90 11.64 -27.44
CA ASP A 42 5.52 12.14 -27.47
C ASP A 42 4.52 11.24 -26.73
N ASP A 43 4.95 10.12 -26.18
CA ASP A 43 4.08 9.22 -25.43
C ASP A 43 3.56 9.89 -24.14
N PRO A 44 2.26 9.77 -23.82
CA PRO A 44 1.72 10.27 -22.55
C PRO A 44 2.09 9.36 -21.37
N THR A 45 1.96 9.89 -20.16
CA THR A 45 1.90 9.03 -18.96
C THR A 45 0.68 8.11 -19.08
N ARG A 46 0.88 6.82 -18.86
CA ARG A 46 -0.17 5.80 -18.99
C ARG A 46 0.09 4.59 -18.09
N TYR A 47 -0.93 3.76 -17.98
CA TYR A 47 -0.79 2.41 -17.42
C TYR A 47 -0.59 1.42 -18.55
N ASP A 48 0.13 0.32 -18.28
CA ASP A 48 0.44 -0.70 -19.27
C ASP A 48 0.62 -2.06 -18.57
N PHE A 49 -0.35 -2.94 -18.78
CA PHE A 49 -0.35 -4.31 -18.26
C PHE A 49 -0.15 -5.35 -19.36
N SER A 50 0.47 -4.94 -20.47
CA SER A 50 0.94 -5.91 -21.46
C SER A 50 1.95 -6.89 -20.86
N ILE A 51 1.99 -8.10 -21.39
CA ILE A 51 2.92 -9.17 -20.97
C ILE A 51 4.36 -8.64 -20.98
N ASP A 52 4.76 -8.03 -22.09
CA ASP A 52 6.12 -7.53 -22.28
C ASP A 52 6.51 -6.48 -21.23
N HIS A 53 5.59 -5.55 -20.90
CA HIS A 53 5.88 -4.51 -19.91
C HIS A 53 5.94 -5.08 -18.50
N ILE A 54 5.05 -5.98 -18.13
CA ILE A 54 5.05 -6.61 -16.79
C ILE A 54 6.36 -7.41 -16.62
N VAL A 55 6.69 -8.29 -17.56
CA VAL A 55 7.90 -9.14 -17.48
C VAL A 55 9.16 -8.30 -17.45
N LYS A 56 9.29 -7.34 -18.38
CA LYS A 56 10.46 -6.46 -18.42
C LYS A 56 10.60 -5.63 -17.14
N SER A 57 9.51 -5.12 -16.58
CA SER A 57 9.55 -4.34 -15.33
C SER A 57 10.12 -5.16 -14.16
N VAL A 58 9.74 -6.44 -14.07
CA VAL A 58 10.28 -7.35 -13.05
C VAL A 58 11.75 -7.63 -13.28
N GLU A 59 12.15 -7.92 -14.50
CA GLU A 59 13.56 -8.18 -14.85
C GLU A 59 14.45 -6.99 -14.53
N ASP A 60 14.03 -5.79 -14.90
CA ASP A 60 14.74 -4.54 -14.60
C ASP A 60 14.83 -4.29 -13.07
N SER A 61 13.76 -4.58 -12.31
CA SER A 61 13.77 -4.48 -10.85
C SER A 61 14.72 -5.49 -10.20
N LEU A 62 14.69 -6.74 -10.62
CA LEU A 62 15.59 -7.78 -10.11
C LEU A 62 17.06 -7.46 -10.39
N GLN A 63 17.34 -6.90 -11.56
CA GLN A 63 18.70 -6.44 -11.90
C GLN A 63 19.17 -5.31 -10.96
N ARG A 64 18.32 -4.29 -10.74
CA ARG A 64 18.65 -3.17 -9.83
C ARG A 64 18.80 -3.61 -8.38
N LEU A 65 17.95 -4.54 -7.92
CA LEU A 65 17.96 -5.10 -6.58
C LEU A 65 19.07 -6.13 -6.33
N HIS A 66 19.78 -6.58 -7.38
CA HIS A 66 20.72 -7.69 -7.29
C HIS A 66 20.08 -8.94 -6.64
N SER A 67 18.83 -9.22 -6.96
CA SER A 67 18.03 -10.33 -6.43
C SER A 67 17.51 -11.21 -7.57
N GLU A 68 17.35 -12.48 -7.30
CA GLU A 68 16.81 -13.42 -8.29
C GLU A 68 15.28 -13.48 -8.24
N GLN A 69 14.66 -13.02 -7.13
CA GLN A 69 13.22 -13.12 -6.91
C GLN A 69 12.67 -11.90 -6.15
N LEU A 70 11.49 -11.46 -6.55
CA LEU A 70 10.57 -10.66 -5.73
C LEU A 70 9.66 -11.60 -4.95
N ASP A 71 9.44 -11.32 -3.66
CA ASP A 71 8.48 -12.06 -2.86
C ASP A 71 7.05 -11.75 -3.26
N LEU A 72 6.79 -10.50 -3.65
CA LEU A 72 5.48 -10.02 -4.06
C LEU A 72 5.59 -8.97 -5.18
N LEU A 73 4.79 -9.14 -6.21
CA LEU A 73 4.61 -8.14 -7.27
C LEU A 73 3.20 -7.54 -7.19
N LEU A 74 3.09 -6.23 -7.19
CA LEU A 74 1.82 -5.51 -7.27
C LEU A 74 1.64 -4.83 -8.63
N LEU A 75 0.46 -4.96 -9.22
CA LEU A 75 0.01 -4.04 -10.26
C LEU A 75 -0.24 -2.67 -9.63
N HIS A 76 0.49 -1.63 -10.04
CA HIS A 76 0.64 -0.39 -9.24
C HIS A 76 -0.62 0.49 -9.22
N ARG A 77 -1.33 0.57 -10.35
CA ARG A 77 -2.62 1.26 -10.51
C ARG A 77 -3.45 0.57 -11.56
N PRO A 78 -4.78 0.58 -11.45
CA PRO A 78 -5.63 -0.07 -12.45
C PRO A 78 -5.37 0.49 -13.85
N ASP A 79 -5.05 -0.39 -14.78
CA ASP A 79 -5.03 -0.07 -16.20
C ASP A 79 -6.46 -0.17 -16.75
N TYR A 80 -6.98 0.91 -17.31
CA TYR A 80 -8.32 0.93 -17.90
C TYR A 80 -8.44 0.06 -19.17
N LEU A 81 -7.30 -0.30 -19.76
CA LEU A 81 -7.21 -1.16 -20.93
C LEU A 81 -6.73 -2.58 -20.57
N MET A 82 -6.74 -2.93 -19.28
CA MET A 82 -6.28 -4.24 -18.81
C MET A 82 -6.99 -5.39 -19.53
N ASN A 83 -6.19 -6.22 -20.18
CA ASN A 83 -6.59 -7.55 -20.62
C ASN A 83 -6.15 -8.56 -19.56
N VAL A 84 -7.10 -9.14 -18.82
CA VAL A 84 -6.79 -10.04 -17.71
C VAL A 84 -6.08 -11.32 -18.14
N ASP A 85 -6.30 -11.81 -19.36
CA ASP A 85 -5.63 -13.01 -19.90
C ASP A 85 -4.15 -12.74 -20.16
N GLU A 86 -3.79 -11.52 -20.58
CA GLU A 86 -2.40 -11.10 -20.73
C GLU A 86 -1.71 -11.00 -19.35
N VAL A 87 -2.39 -10.43 -18.36
CA VAL A 87 -1.87 -10.36 -16.99
C VAL A 87 -1.67 -11.76 -16.40
N ALA A 88 -2.64 -12.67 -16.58
CA ALA A 88 -2.53 -14.06 -16.15
C ALA A 88 -1.32 -14.75 -16.79
N THR A 89 -1.14 -14.57 -18.10
CA THR A 89 0.00 -15.13 -18.83
C THR A 89 1.34 -14.60 -18.30
N ALA A 90 1.43 -13.30 -18.03
CA ALA A 90 2.64 -12.70 -17.44
C ALA A 90 2.92 -13.24 -16.04
N PHE A 91 1.90 -13.36 -15.20
CA PHE A 91 2.02 -13.89 -13.84
C PHE A 91 2.48 -15.35 -13.84
N ASP A 92 1.92 -16.18 -14.71
CA ASP A 92 2.32 -17.59 -14.85
C ASP A 92 3.77 -17.73 -15.33
N ALA A 93 4.20 -16.92 -16.28
CA ALA A 93 5.59 -16.90 -16.75
C ALA A 93 6.57 -16.49 -15.64
N LEU A 94 6.24 -15.43 -14.89
CA LEU A 94 7.07 -14.93 -13.80
C LEU A 94 7.14 -15.93 -12.62
N ARG A 95 6.03 -16.57 -12.30
CA ARG A 95 5.98 -17.60 -11.27
C ARG A 95 6.76 -18.86 -11.67
N SER A 96 6.52 -19.36 -12.88
CA SER A 96 7.17 -20.57 -13.39
C SER A 96 8.68 -20.41 -13.54
N SER A 97 9.16 -19.18 -13.84
CA SER A 97 10.60 -18.87 -13.86
C SER A 97 11.20 -18.58 -12.48
N GLY A 98 10.39 -18.59 -11.40
CA GLY A 98 10.84 -18.32 -10.04
C GLY A 98 11.14 -16.85 -9.75
N LYS A 99 10.86 -15.94 -10.69
CA LYS A 99 11.16 -14.51 -10.53
C LYS A 99 10.22 -13.78 -9.56
N VAL A 100 8.99 -14.29 -9.37
CA VAL A 100 7.99 -13.73 -8.45
C VAL A 100 7.31 -14.86 -7.68
N ALA A 101 7.26 -14.73 -6.36
CA ALA A 101 6.66 -15.76 -5.50
C ALA A 101 5.15 -15.57 -5.34
N ALA A 102 4.66 -14.32 -5.24
CA ALA A 102 3.26 -14.00 -5.00
C ALA A 102 2.84 -12.71 -5.73
N PHE A 103 1.52 -12.54 -5.91
CA PHE A 103 0.97 -11.40 -6.66
C PHE A 103 -0.11 -10.68 -5.85
N GLY A 104 -0.31 -9.41 -6.20
CA GLY A 104 -1.33 -8.54 -5.66
C GLY A 104 -1.59 -7.35 -6.56
N ALA A 105 -2.37 -6.41 -6.05
CA ALA A 105 -2.71 -5.19 -6.76
C ALA A 105 -2.56 -3.97 -5.86
N SER A 106 -2.62 -2.79 -6.45
CA SER A 106 -2.66 -1.53 -5.73
C SER A 106 -3.71 -0.61 -6.35
N ASN A 107 -4.54 0.00 -5.51
CA ASN A 107 -5.63 0.90 -5.90
C ASN A 107 -6.73 0.25 -6.75
N PHE A 108 -6.88 -1.07 -6.68
CA PHE A 108 -7.96 -1.77 -7.37
C PHE A 108 -9.26 -1.67 -6.58
N SER A 109 -10.35 -1.36 -7.28
CA SER A 109 -11.69 -1.47 -6.73
C SER A 109 -12.07 -2.94 -6.52
N PRO A 110 -13.11 -3.23 -5.73
CA PRO A 110 -13.58 -4.60 -5.55
C PRO A 110 -13.86 -5.34 -6.86
N SER A 111 -14.51 -4.69 -7.82
CA SER A 111 -14.84 -5.30 -9.12
C SER A 111 -13.60 -5.57 -9.98
N GLN A 112 -12.60 -4.68 -9.95
CA GLN A 112 -11.34 -4.88 -10.69
C GLN A 112 -10.53 -6.03 -10.08
N LEU A 113 -10.53 -6.13 -8.74
CA LEU A 113 -9.83 -7.21 -8.05
C LEU A 113 -10.50 -8.57 -8.29
N ASP A 114 -11.85 -8.63 -8.28
CA ASP A 114 -12.61 -9.84 -8.63
C ASP A 114 -12.36 -10.24 -10.10
N LEU A 115 -12.32 -9.29 -11.03
CA LEU A 115 -12.00 -9.54 -12.42
C LEU A 115 -10.59 -10.15 -12.57
N LEU A 116 -9.57 -9.56 -11.94
CA LEU A 116 -8.21 -10.09 -11.99
C LEU A 116 -8.14 -11.48 -11.37
N GLN A 117 -8.76 -11.69 -10.20
CA GLN A 117 -8.74 -12.99 -9.54
C GLN A 117 -9.47 -14.07 -10.36
N SER A 118 -10.45 -13.71 -11.17
CA SER A 118 -11.17 -14.69 -12.01
C SER A 118 -10.33 -15.26 -13.16
N ALA A 119 -9.25 -14.60 -13.54
CA ALA A 119 -8.38 -15.00 -14.64
C ALA A 119 -7.10 -15.73 -14.17
N ILE A 120 -6.81 -15.75 -12.88
CA ILE A 120 -5.60 -16.36 -12.32
C ILE A 120 -5.96 -17.48 -11.32
N ASP A 121 -5.23 -18.59 -11.38
CA ASP A 121 -5.46 -19.74 -10.49
C ASP A 121 -4.93 -19.49 -9.07
N GLN A 122 -3.88 -18.70 -8.92
CA GLN A 122 -3.26 -18.39 -7.65
C GLN A 122 -3.99 -17.25 -6.93
N PRO A 123 -4.07 -17.29 -5.58
CA PRO A 123 -4.70 -16.22 -4.84
C PRO A 123 -3.90 -14.91 -4.95
N LEU A 124 -4.59 -13.79 -5.04
CA LEU A 124 -4.01 -12.48 -4.77
C LEU A 124 -3.80 -12.32 -3.27
N HIS A 125 -2.65 -11.76 -2.88
CA HIS A 125 -2.26 -11.66 -1.47
C HIS A 125 -2.46 -10.27 -0.88
N VAL A 126 -2.41 -9.23 -1.70
CA VAL A 126 -2.44 -7.82 -1.27
C VAL A 126 -3.29 -6.98 -2.21
N ASN A 127 -4.07 -6.05 -1.65
CA ASN A 127 -4.51 -4.84 -2.32
C ASN A 127 -3.98 -3.63 -1.55
N GLN A 128 -3.03 -2.89 -2.13
CA GLN A 128 -2.42 -1.74 -1.50
C GLN A 128 -3.18 -0.47 -1.89
N VAL A 129 -3.91 0.12 -0.94
CA VAL A 129 -4.84 1.22 -1.17
C VAL A 129 -4.59 2.37 -0.21
N GLU A 130 -5.06 3.58 -0.55
CA GLU A 130 -4.99 4.68 0.40
C GLU A 130 -5.98 4.45 1.54
N ILE A 131 -5.46 4.39 2.76
CA ILE A 131 -6.29 4.36 3.96
C ILE A 131 -5.60 5.20 5.04
N ASN A 132 -6.27 6.23 5.49
CA ASN A 132 -5.88 7.08 6.60
C ASN A 132 -7.12 7.72 7.22
N ILE A 133 -6.96 8.50 8.28
CA ILE A 133 -8.09 9.15 8.96
C ILE A 133 -8.88 10.07 8.02
N HIS A 134 -8.23 10.66 7.02
CA HIS A 134 -8.89 11.55 6.06
C HIS A 134 -9.53 10.78 4.90
N ASN A 135 -8.88 9.72 4.40
CA ASN A 135 -9.44 8.88 3.34
C ASN A 135 -9.92 7.56 3.92
N ILE A 136 -11.22 7.47 4.13
CA ILE A 136 -11.92 6.28 4.64
C ILE A 136 -12.78 5.58 3.59
N SER A 137 -12.64 5.93 2.31
CA SER A 137 -13.48 5.37 1.23
C SER A 137 -13.54 3.85 1.24
N THR A 138 -12.42 3.20 1.57
CA THR A 138 -12.31 1.74 1.65
C THR A 138 -13.14 1.09 2.75
N LEU A 139 -13.60 1.85 3.75
CA LEU A 139 -14.56 1.38 4.76
C LEU A 139 -15.98 1.30 4.20
N GLU A 140 -16.27 2.04 3.11
CA GLU A 140 -17.63 2.27 2.59
C GLU A 140 -17.86 1.63 1.23
N ASP A 141 -16.80 1.42 0.42
CA ASP A 141 -16.88 0.95 -0.97
C ASP A 141 -16.81 -0.58 -1.13
N GLY A 142 -16.71 -1.32 -0.02
CA GLY A 142 -16.60 -2.78 -0.01
C GLY A 142 -15.18 -3.32 -0.16
N THR A 143 -14.16 -2.47 -0.29
CA THR A 143 -12.76 -2.91 -0.43
C THR A 143 -12.29 -3.75 0.77
N LEU A 144 -12.53 -3.26 2.00
CA LEU A 144 -12.12 -4.00 3.21
C LEU A 144 -12.95 -5.25 3.46
N ASP A 145 -14.24 -5.26 3.06
CA ASP A 145 -15.09 -6.44 3.13
C ASP A 145 -14.59 -7.53 2.19
N GLN A 146 -14.24 -7.16 0.96
CA GLN A 146 -13.65 -8.06 -0.02
C GLN A 146 -12.31 -8.62 0.47
N CYS A 147 -11.45 -7.77 1.02
CA CYS A 147 -10.16 -8.19 1.58
C CYS A 147 -10.35 -9.25 2.68
N GLN A 148 -11.31 -9.04 3.60
CA GLN A 148 -11.64 -10.03 4.62
C GLN A 148 -12.17 -11.34 4.03
N ARG A 149 -13.12 -11.26 3.08
CA ARG A 149 -13.73 -12.42 2.41
C ARG A 149 -12.71 -13.27 1.67
N MET A 150 -11.80 -12.63 0.94
CA MET A 150 -10.79 -13.29 0.10
C MET A 150 -9.48 -13.57 0.83
N LYS A 151 -9.33 -13.14 2.08
CA LYS A 151 -8.10 -13.23 2.87
C LYS A 151 -6.92 -12.50 2.22
N ILE A 152 -7.21 -11.39 1.55
CA ILE A 152 -6.25 -10.47 0.98
C ILE A 152 -5.86 -9.45 2.06
N THR A 153 -4.58 -9.16 2.20
CA THR A 153 -4.11 -8.13 3.13
C THR A 153 -4.28 -6.75 2.53
N PRO A 154 -5.12 -5.86 3.08
CA PRO A 154 -5.13 -4.46 2.69
C PRO A 154 -3.87 -3.78 3.24
N GLN A 155 -3.03 -3.24 2.35
CA GLN A 155 -1.89 -2.42 2.74
C GLN A 155 -2.26 -0.95 2.60
N ALA A 156 -2.12 -0.18 3.70
CA ALA A 156 -2.45 1.24 3.70
C ALA A 156 -1.24 2.09 3.28
N TRP A 157 -1.27 2.69 2.09
CA TRP A 157 -0.31 3.73 1.75
C TRP A 157 -0.78 5.09 2.30
N CYS A 158 0.16 6.00 2.57
CA CYS A 158 -0.07 7.26 3.30
C CYS A 158 -0.86 7.10 4.62
N PRO A 159 -0.51 6.14 5.49
CA PRO A 159 -1.34 5.78 6.65
C PRO A 159 -1.48 6.89 7.69
N ILE A 160 -0.55 7.84 7.74
CA ILE A 160 -0.51 8.96 8.70
C ILE A 160 -0.71 10.32 8.03
N ALA A 161 -1.25 10.32 6.79
CA ALA A 161 -1.60 11.55 6.11
C ALA A 161 -2.71 12.30 6.85
N GLY A 162 -2.58 13.62 6.90
CA GLY A 162 -3.46 14.50 7.65
C GLY A 162 -3.14 14.60 9.15
N VAL A 163 -2.19 13.81 9.65
CA VAL A 163 -1.67 13.86 11.02
C VAL A 163 -0.23 14.33 11.01
N ALA A 164 0.68 13.56 10.44
CA ALA A 164 2.11 13.90 10.39
C ALA A 164 2.50 14.75 9.17
N TYR A 165 1.70 14.73 8.11
CA TYR A 165 1.88 15.54 6.91
C TYR A 165 0.52 15.76 6.20
N PRO A 166 0.38 16.77 5.31
CA PRO A 166 -0.87 17.01 4.59
C PRO A 166 -1.36 15.80 3.80
N ALA A 167 -2.66 15.52 3.85
CA ALA A 167 -3.27 14.47 3.04
C ALA A 167 -3.32 14.86 1.57
N TRP A 168 -3.16 13.88 0.68
CA TRP A 168 -3.28 14.08 -0.76
C TRP A 168 -4.73 14.42 -1.14
N GLY A 169 -4.91 15.46 -1.97
CA GLY A 169 -6.24 15.87 -2.40
C GLY A 169 -7.15 16.32 -1.26
N ASN A 170 -6.59 16.79 -0.16
CA ASN A 170 -7.31 17.13 1.05
C ASN A 170 -8.32 18.25 0.82
N THR A 171 -9.58 17.95 1.11
CA THR A 171 -10.70 18.88 1.08
C THR A 171 -11.23 19.23 2.48
N PHE A 172 -10.51 18.85 3.54
CA PHE A 172 -10.94 19.16 4.90
C PHE A 172 -10.80 20.64 5.20
N SER A 173 -11.84 21.19 5.82
CA SER A 173 -11.81 22.54 6.34
C SER A 173 -10.84 22.63 7.54
N ASP A 174 -10.47 23.84 7.92
CA ASP A 174 -9.70 24.09 9.14
C ASP A 174 -10.44 23.58 10.38
N GLU A 175 -11.78 23.69 10.37
CA GLU A 175 -12.64 23.20 11.44
C GLU A 175 -12.59 21.66 11.56
N ASP A 176 -12.69 20.93 10.43
CA ASP A 176 -12.58 19.47 10.41
C ASP A 176 -11.21 19.02 10.91
N THR A 177 -10.17 19.69 10.43
CA THR A 177 -8.79 19.41 10.86
C THR A 177 -8.61 19.65 12.36
N ALA A 178 -9.18 20.73 12.88
CA ALA A 178 -9.12 21.04 14.32
C ALA A 178 -9.84 20.00 15.18
N ARG A 179 -11.02 19.52 14.73
CA ARG A 179 -11.76 18.46 15.46
C ARG A 179 -10.98 17.16 15.52
N VAL A 180 -10.43 16.71 14.39
CA VAL A 180 -9.62 15.49 14.33
C VAL A 180 -8.39 15.62 15.22
N ARG A 181 -7.69 16.76 15.16
CA ARG A 181 -6.52 17.02 16.00
C ARG A 181 -6.86 16.98 17.49
N ALA A 182 -7.93 17.65 17.92
CA ALA A 182 -8.36 17.67 19.30
C ALA A 182 -8.66 16.26 19.84
N GLU A 183 -9.30 15.42 19.02
CA GLU A 183 -9.58 14.03 19.42
C GLU A 183 -8.30 13.19 19.47
N ILE A 184 -7.38 13.36 18.54
CA ILE A 184 -6.08 12.68 18.56
C ILE A 184 -5.29 13.09 19.81
N GLU A 185 -5.22 14.38 20.13
CA GLU A 185 -4.54 14.89 21.34
C GLU A 185 -5.12 14.28 22.62
N ARG A 186 -6.46 14.17 22.70
CA ARG A 186 -7.13 13.48 23.81
C ARG A 186 -6.67 12.02 23.91
N GLN A 187 -6.59 11.32 22.80
CA GLN A 187 -6.19 9.90 22.76
C GLN A 187 -4.70 9.73 23.06
N CYS A 188 -3.84 10.64 22.60
CA CYS A 188 -2.42 10.65 22.96
C CYS A 188 -2.23 10.71 24.49
N ALA A 189 -3.01 11.54 25.17
CA ALA A 189 -2.97 11.63 26.63
C ALA A 189 -3.43 10.34 27.34
N ILE A 190 -4.40 9.61 26.75
CA ILE A 190 -4.91 8.35 27.31
C ILE A 190 -3.93 7.19 27.09
N TYR A 191 -3.39 7.07 25.88
CA TYR A 191 -2.56 5.93 25.52
C TYR A 191 -1.06 6.15 25.73
N GLY A 192 -0.64 7.38 26.03
CA GLY A 192 0.78 7.72 26.28
C GLY A 192 1.66 7.57 25.04
N VAL A 193 1.14 7.87 23.87
CA VAL A 193 1.82 7.75 22.57
C VAL A 193 1.61 9.00 21.72
N ASP A 194 2.47 9.18 20.72
CA ASP A 194 2.39 10.30 19.79
C ASP A 194 1.20 10.19 18.81
N ASP A 195 0.81 11.29 18.22
CA ASP A 195 -0.33 11.44 17.32
C ASP A 195 -0.30 10.47 16.13
N TRP A 196 0.83 10.33 15.48
CA TRP A 196 1.00 9.42 14.34
C TRP A 196 0.95 7.92 14.76
N ILE A 197 1.29 7.59 16.01
CA ILE A 197 1.09 6.24 16.58
C ILE A 197 -0.40 5.97 16.78
N ILE A 198 -1.19 6.96 17.22
CA ILE A 198 -2.66 6.85 17.28
C ILE A 198 -3.23 6.57 15.88
N ALA A 199 -2.77 7.29 14.86
CA ALA A 199 -3.22 7.04 13.48
C ALA A 199 -2.92 5.61 13.01
N LEU A 200 -1.73 5.09 13.30
CA LEU A 200 -1.39 3.70 13.00
C LEU A 200 -2.23 2.70 13.81
N ALA A 201 -2.43 2.93 15.10
CA ALA A 201 -3.23 2.07 15.97
C ALA A 201 -4.71 2.03 15.52
N TRP A 202 -5.24 3.14 15.03
CA TRP A 202 -6.58 3.23 14.45
C TRP A 202 -6.73 2.30 13.25
N LEU A 203 -5.77 2.27 12.34
CA LEU A 203 -5.75 1.36 11.18
C LEU A 203 -5.61 -0.11 11.61
N LEU A 204 -4.67 -0.40 12.50
CA LEU A 204 -4.41 -1.75 13.01
C LEU A 204 -5.60 -2.36 13.77
N LYS A 205 -6.48 -1.52 14.32
CA LYS A 205 -7.69 -1.98 15.02
C LYS A 205 -8.71 -2.66 14.10
N HIS A 206 -8.68 -2.35 12.79
CA HIS A 206 -9.67 -2.86 11.86
C HIS A 206 -9.53 -4.39 11.64
N PRO A 207 -10.64 -5.17 11.64
CA PRO A 207 -10.60 -6.62 11.54
C PRO A 207 -10.07 -7.14 10.19
N ALA A 208 -10.02 -6.32 9.15
CA ALA A 208 -9.37 -6.67 7.87
C ALA A 208 -7.85 -6.81 7.98
N LYS A 209 -7.25 -6.56 9.17
CA LYS A 209 -5.82 -6.63 9.42
C LYS A 209 -5.02 -5.73 8.48
N ILE A 210 -5.42 -4.46 8.44
CA ILE A 210 -4.74 -3.44 7.64
C ILE A 210 -3.26 -3.39 8.02
N SER A 211 -2.38 -3.46 7.02
CA SER A 211 -0.94 -3.32 7.19
C SER A 211 -0.49 -1.91 6.76
N PRO A 212 -0.20 -0.99 7.69
CA PRO A 212 0.27 0.35 7.33
C PRO A 212 1.66 0.32 6.69
N ILE A 213 1.85 1.08 5.61
CA ILE A 213 3.14 1.26 4.96
C ILE A 213 3.73 2.58 5.41
N ILE A 214 4.70 2.51 6.31
CA ILE A 214 5.41 3.69 6.82
C ILE A 214 6.46 4.16 5.81
N GLY A 215 6.40 5.45 5.46
CA GLY A 215 7.31 6.08 4.50
C GLY A 215 8.48 6.83 5.15
N SER A 216 8.91 6.45 6.36
CA SER A 216 10.00 7.13 7.04
C SER A 216 11.36 6.68 6.52
N THR A 217 12.30 7.63 6.43
CA THR A 217 13.72 7.38 6.21
C THR A 217 14.56 7.50 7.50
N THR A 218 13.90 7.76 8.64
CA THR A 218 14.53 7.92 9.96
C THR A 218 14.40 6.61 10.72
N ALA A 219 15.53 6.00 11.07
CA ALA A 219 15.58 4.69 11.72
C ALA A 219 14.79 4.65 13.04
N GLU A 220 14.90 5.72 13.84
CA GLU A 220 14.18 5.86 15.09
C GLU A 220 12.66 5.81 14.88
N ARG A 221 12.12 6.54 13.89
CA ARG A 221 10.68 6.53 13.55
C ARG A 221 10.21 5.17 13.04
N ILE A 222 11.06 4.48 12.27
CA ILE A 222 10.75 3.11 11.81
C ILE A 222 10.61 2.17 13.02
N SER A 223 11.53 2.26 13.96
CA SER A 223 11.48 1.46 15.18
C SER A 223 10.28 1.85 16.06
N GLU A 224 10.02 3.13 16.27
CA GLU A 224 8.92 3.63 17.09
C GLU A 224 7.54 3.26 16.53
N ALA A 225 7.39 3.11 15.20
CA ALA A 225 6.13 2.70 14.58
C ALA A 225 5.60 1.38 15.17
N THR A 226 6.48 0.50 15.62
CA THR A 226 6.09 -0.77 16.23
C THR A 226 5.30 -0.60 17.53
N ARG A 227 5.43 0.55 18.24
CA ARG A 227 4.63 0.87 19.43
C ARG A 227 3.13 0.88 19.16
N ALA A 228 2.72 1.12 17.91
CA ALA A 228 1.31 1.05 17.54
C ALA A 228 0.71 -0.36 17.74
N LEU A 229 1.53 -1.42 17.69
CA LEU A 229 1.09 -2.80 17.94
C LEU A 229 0.77 -3.07 19.43
N ASP A 230 1.35 -2.30 20.34
CA ASP A 230 1.17 -2.45 21.76
C ASP A 230 -0.01 -1.62 22.30
N VAL A 231 -0.55 -0.70 21.50
CA VAL A 231 -1.70 0.13 21.87
C VAL A 231 -2.96 -0.73 21.93
N ARG A 232 -3.50 -0.91 23.15
CA ARG A 232 -4.80 -1.57 23.35
C ARG A 232 -5.95 -0.64 22.96
N TYR A 233 -5.98 -0.27 21.67
CA TYR A 233 -6.91 0.71 21.14
C TYR A 233 -8.37 0.25 21.32
N SER A 234 -9.21 1.05 21.96
CA SER A 234 -10.60 0.70 22.25
C SER A 234 -11.48 0.84 21.00
N ARG A 235 -12.63 0.13 21.00
CA ARG A 235 -13.65 0.32 19.97
C ARG A 235 -14.27 1.72 20.06
N GLU A 236 -14.47 2.19 21.27
CA GLU A 236 -15.07 3.50 21.56
C GLU A 236 -14.19 4.63 21.03
N ASP A 237 -12.88 4.58 21.25
CA ASP A 237 -11.96 5.60 20.74
C ASP A 237 -11.78 5.52 19.22
N TRP A 238 -11.90 4.33 18.63
CA TRP A 238 -11.92 4.17 17.20
C TRP A 238 -13.10 4.93 16.56
N TYR A 239 -14.29 4.78 17.13
CA TYR A 239 -15.49 5.48 16.65
C TYR A 239 -15.47 6.97 16.97
N ARG A 240 -14.94 7.40 18.13
CA ARG A 240 -14.78 8.83 18.44
C ARG A 240 -13.91 9.54 17.41
N LEU A 241 -12.82 8.90 16.96
CA LEU A 241 -11.98 9.49 15.95
C LEU A 241 -12.69 9.52 14.58
N LEU A 242 -13.47 8.50 14.24
CA LEU A 242 -14.32 8.50 13.05
C LEU A 242 -15.39 9.62 13.11
N GLU A 243 -16.04 9.81 14.24
CA GLU A 243 -17.02 10.90 14.46
C GLU A 243 -16.36 12.27 14.37
N ALA A 244 -15.18 12.44 14.96
CA ALA A 244 -14.40 13.69 14.83
C ALA A 244 -14.07 14.00 13.38
N ARG A 245 -13.69 12.98 12.60
CA ARG A 245 -13.46 13.10 11.16
C ARG A 245 -14.74 13.48 10.41
N ASN A 246 -15.86 12.86 10.71
CA ASN A 246 -17.13 13.05 10.01
C ASN A 246 -17.88 14.32 10.45
N GLY A 247 -17.52 14.93 11.57
CA GLY A 247 -18.21 16.08 12.17
C GLY A 247 -19.62 15.77 12.69
N ARG A 248 -19.97 14.50 12.81
CA ARG A 248 -21.29 14.02 13.30
C ARG A 248 -21.18 12.61 13.86
N PRO A 249 -22.05 12.24 14.81
CA PRO A 249 -22.18 10.87 15.25
C PRO A 249 -22.47 9.90 14.11
N VAL A 250 -22.05 8.65 14.29
CA VAL A 250 -22.49 7.56 13.40
C VAL A 250 -23.99 7.37 13.56
N PRO A 251 -24.75 7.11 12.45
CA PRO A 251 -26.19 6.96 12.50
C PRO A 251 -26.64 5.72 13.27
#